data_01355778c818f44e5cd3ee66c3024b21
#
_entry.id   01355778c818f44e5cd3ee66c3024b21
#
_cell.length_a   1.000
_cell.length_b   1.000
_cell.length_c   1.000
_cell.angle_alpha   90.00
_cell.angle_beta   90.00
_cell.angle_gamma   90.00
#
_symmetry.space_group_name_H-M   'P 1'
#
loop_
_entity.id
_entity.type
_entity.pdbx_description
1 polymer ?
#
loop_
_entity_poly.entity_id
_entity_poly.type
_entity_poly.pdbx_seq_one_letter_code
_entity_poly.pdbx_strand_id
1 'polypeptide(L)'
;GAAKLAEVFDERFYNESEGGLLGGLGQLFKNPARLYVYPSLNFDTGQVGTVENFPVAPHLRHLYAHLTENRFIQSLANVNTGFLRIRSRDVLDRIEAGDASWEKLVPPVIVEVIKREKLFGWPER
;
A
#
# COMPACT_ATOMS: atom_id res chain seq x y z
N GLY A 1 -0.69 -0.17 -0.39
CA GLY A 1 -1.37 1.02 -0.88
C GLY A 1 -1.68 0.96 -2.36
N ALA A 2 -2.51 1.88 -2.84
CA ALA A 2 -2.95 1.93 -4.24
C ALA A 2 -1.79 2.04 -5.25
N ALA A 3 -0.67 2.64 -4.86
CA ALA A 3 0.53 2.70 -5.70
C ALA A 3 1.06 1.32 -6.09
N LYS A 4 0.81 0.29 -5.28
CA LYS A 4 1.23 -1.09 -5.56
C LYS A 4 0.35 -1.81 -6.58
N LEU A 5 -0.81 -1.28 -6.94
CA LEU A 5 -1.65 -1.86 -7.99
C LEU A 5 -0.91 -1.91 -9.33
N ALA A 6 -0.04 -0.94 -9.61
CA ALA A 6 0.78 -0.95 -10.81
C ALA A 6 1.66 -2.21 -10.91
N GLU A 7 2.20 -2.69 -9.78
CA GLU A 7 2.98 -3.92 -9.74
C GLU A 7 2.09 -5.16 -9.89
N VAL A 8 0.92 -5.18 -9.27
CA VAL A 8 -0.03 -6.30 -9.36
C VAL A 8 -0.48 -6.53 -10.81
N PHE A 9 -0.62 -5.46 -11.60
CA PHE A 9 -1.03 -5.52 -13.01
C PHE A 9 0.13 -5.38 -13.99
N ASP A 10 1.37 -5.45 -13.52
CA ASP A 10 2.56 -5.44 -14.38
C ASP A 10 2.83 -6.86 -14.90
N GLU A 11 2.58 -7.06 -16.18
CA GLU A 11 2.72 -8.37 -16.82
C GLU A 11 4.12 -8.97 -16.69
N ARG A 12 5.16 -8.13 -16.54
CA ARG A 12 6.55 -8.58 -16.39
C ARG A 12 6.77 -9.46 -15.17
N PHE A 13 6.01 -9.26 -14.11
CA PHE A 13 6.11 -10.08 -12.90
C PHE A 13 5.52 -11.49 -13.07
N TYR A 14 4.81 -11.74 -14.16
CA TYR A 14 4.12 -13.01 -14.43
C TYR A 14 4.71 -13.78 -15.60
N ASN A 15 5.83 -13.34 -16.19
CA ASN A 15 6.43 -13.98 -17.35
C ASN A 15 6.79 -15.44 -17.12
N GLU A 16 7.23 -15.78 -15.90
CA GLU A 16 7.59 -17.15 -15.50
C GLU A 16 6.38 -17.94 -14.97
N SER A 17 5.22 -17.31 -14.86
CA SER A 17 4.01 -17.95 -14.32
C SER A 17 3.23 -18.64 -15.43
N GLU A 18 2.72 -19.84 -15.15
CA GLU A 18 1.82 -20.54 -16.05
C GLU A 18 0.56 -19.70 -16.29
N GLY A 19 0.24 -19.47 -17.58
CA GLY A 19 -0.89 -18.63 -17.97
C GLY A 19 -0.64 -17.13 -17.87
N GLY A 20 0.60 -16.69 -17.58
CA GLY A 20 0.97 -15.29 -17.50
C GLY A 20 0.17 -14.54 -16.44
N LEU A 21 -0.17 -13.27 -16.73
CA LEU A 21 -0.94 -12.42 -15.81
C LEU A 21 -2.28 -13.05 -15.39
N LEU A 22 -3.03 -13.61 -16.33
CA LEU A 22 -4.33 -14.24 -16.02
C LEU A 22 -4.17 -15.42 -15.09
N GLY A 23 -3.20 -16.27 -15.33
CA GLY A 23 -2.88 -17.40 -14.45
C GLY A 23 -2.45 -16.94 -13.07
N GLY A 24 -1.58 -15.94 -13.00
CA GLY A 24 -1.11 -15.36 -11.74
C GLY A 24 -2.23 -14.74 -10.91
N LEU A 25 -3.09 -13.94 -11.51
CA LEU A 25 -4.25 -13.36 -10.83
C LEU A 25 -5.26 -14.43 -10.42
N GLY A 26 -5.46 -15.46 -11.25
CA GLY A 26 -6.30 -16.61 -10.90
C GLY A 26 -5.79 -17.33 -9.66
N GLN A 27 -4.48 -17.51 -9.52
CA GLN A 27 -3.89 -18.10 -8.32
C GLN A 27 -4.00 -17.17 -7.11
N LEU A 28 -3.79 -15.86 -7.29
CA LEU A 28 -3.87 -14.88 -6.20
C LEU A 28 -5.27 -14.84 -5.58
N PHE A 29 -6.32 -14.84 -6.41
CA PHE A 29 -7.71 -14.73 -5.96
C PHE A 29 -8.41 -16.08 -5.77
N LYS A 30 -7.68 -17.17 -5.88
CA LYS A 30 -8.16 -18.50 -5.56
C LYS A 30 -8.51 -18.59 -4.07
N ASN A 31 -9.60 -19.29 -3.74
CA ASN A 31 -10.00 -19.58 -2.36
C ASN A 31 -10.25 -18.35 -1.48
N PRO A 32 -11.29 -17.73 -1.68
CA PRO A 32 -11.89 -16.41 -1.43
C PRO A 32 -10.93 -15.29 -0.99
N ALA A 33 -9.70 -15.26 -1.50
CA ALA A 33 -8.81 -14.14 -1.24
C ALA A 33 -9.40 -12.83 -1.78
N ARG A 34 -9.20 -11.76 -1.03
CA ARG A 34 -9.62 -10.40 -1.38
C ARG A 34 -8.46 -9.44 -1.14
N LEU A 35 -8.31 -8.49 -2.03
CA LEU A 35 -7.31 -7.44 -1.91
C LEU A 35 -7.99 -6.14 -1.47
N TYR A 36 -7.69 -5.71 -0.26
CA TYR A 36 -8.14 -4.42 0.26
C TYR A 36 -7.05 -3.39 0.05
N VAL A 37 -7.39 -2.32 -0.64
CA VAL A 37 -6.42 -1.32 -1.10
C VAL A 37 -6.56 -0.04 -0.30
N TYR A 38 -5.51 0.31 0.43
CA TYR A 38 -5.39 1.58 1.11
C TYR A 38 -5.06 2.69 0.09
N PRO A 39 -5.71 3.85 0.14
CA PRO A 39 -5.37 4.94 -0.77
C PRO A 39 -3.92 5.39 -0.58
N SER A 40 -3.34 5.94 -1.64
CA SER A 40 -1.97 6.44 -1.65
C SER A 40 -1.94 7.89 -2.11
N LEU A 41 -1.10 8.71 -1.48
CA LEU A 41 -0.86 10.08 -1.91
C LEU A 41 0.30 10.12 -2.91
N ASN A 42 0.07 10.72 -4.07
CA ASN A 42 1.15 11.09 -4.97
C ASN A 42 1.73 12.43 -4.49
N PHE A 43 2.97 12.42 -4.00
CA PHE A 43 3.60 13.60 -3.42
C PHE A 43 3.97 14.66 -4.46
N ASP A 44 4.10 14.28 -5.73
CA ASP A 44 4.42 15.21 -6.81
C ASP A 44 3.19 15.99 -7.28
N THR A 45 2.03 15.32 -7.36
CA THR A 45 0.78 15.91 -7.89
C THR A 45 -0.22 16.29 -6.80
N GLY A 46 -0.08 15.77 -5.59
CA GLY A 46 -1.05 15.90 -4.51
C GLY A 46 -2.32 15.08 -4.70
N GLN A 47 -2.39 14.23 -5.73
CA GLN A 47 -3.55 13.39 -6.00
C GLN A 47 -3.56 12.15 -5.14
N VAL A 48 -4.76 11.74 -4.71
CA VAL A 48 -4.98 10.50 -3.97
C VAL A 48 -5.33 9.38 -4.96
N GLY A 49 -4.49 8.35 -5.01
CA GLY A 49 -4.73 7.14 -5.80
C GLY A 49 -5.61 6.16 -5.03
N THR A 50 -6.61 5.61 -5.71
CA THR A 50 -7.56 4.62 -5.19
C THR A 50 -7.77 3.51 -6.20
N VAL A 51 -8.53 2.47 -5.84
CA VAL A 51 -8.97 1.44 -6.79
C VAL A 51 -9.77 2.07 -7.95
N GLU A 52 -10.63 3.03 -7.62
CA GLU A 52 -11.57 3.64 -8.58
C GLU A 52 -10.88 4.49 -9.64
N ASN A 53 -9.77 5.13 -9.31
CA ASN A 53 -9.05 6.01 -10.24
C ASN A 53 -7.71 5.45 -10.72
N PHE A 54 -7.41 4.18 -10.43
CA PHE A 54 -6.19 3.54 -10.88
C PHE A 54 -6.12 3.53 -12.42
N PRO A 55 -5.03 4.04 -13.02
CA PRO A 55 -4.88 4.12 -14.48
C PRO A 55 -4.47 2.76 -15.05
N VAL A 56 -5.41 1.83 -15.11
CA VAL A 56 -5.16 0.49 -15.69
C VAL A 56 -4.88 0.60 -17.18
N ALA A 57 -3.94 -0.24 -17.68
CA ALA A 57 -3.64 -0.29 -19.11
C ALA A 57 -4.90 -0.64 -19.92
N PRO A 58 -5.12 0.00 -21.09
CA PRO A 58 -6.36 -0.18 -21.86
C PRO A 58 -6.71 -1.64 -22.19
N HIS A 59 -5.73 -2.47 -22.46
CA HIS A 59 -5.95 -3.89 -22.76
C HIS A 59 -6.33 -4.73 -21.54
N LEU A 60 -6.14 -4.21 -20.33
CA LEU A 60 -6.51 -4.87 -19.07
C LEU A 60 -7.79 -4.32 -18.46
N ARG A 61 -8.43 -3.34 -19.07
CA ARG A 61 -9.58 -2.63 -18.49
C ARG A 61 -10.75 -3.55 -18.12
N HIS A 62 -11.05 -4.54 -18.94
CA HIS A 62 -12.17 -5.46 -18.67
C HIS A 62 -11.82 -6.49 -17.60
N LEU A 63 -10.55 -6.92 -17.54
CA LEU A 63 -10.07 -7.77 -16.46
C LEU A 63 -10.12 -7.02 -15.12
N TYR A 64 -9.65 -5.78 -15.10
CA TYR A 64 -9.71 -4.93 -13.92
C TYR A 64 -11.16 -4.67 -13.47
N ALA A 65 -12.05 -4.38 -14.41
CA ALA A 65 -13.48 -4.23 -14.13
C ALA A 65 -14.08 -5.50 -13.52
N HIS A 66 -13.77 -6.66 -14.05
CA HIS A 66 -14.21 -7.94 -13.49
C HIS A 66 -13.79 -8.10 -12.03
N LEU A 67 -12.53 -7.81 -11.74
CA LEU A 67 -11.97 -7.96 -10.39
C LEU A 67 -12.57 -6.96 -9.39
N THR A 68 -12.84 -5.73 -9.83
CA THR A 68 -13.43 -4.69 -8.97
C THR A 68 -14.93 -4.86 -8.79
N GLU A 69 -15.67 -5.18 -9.84
CA GLU A 69 -17.12 -5.40 -9.79
C GLU A 69 -17.49 -6.62 -8.93
N ASN A 70 -16.66 -7.67 -8.98
CA ASN A 70 -16.84 -8.87 -8.17
C ASN A 70 -16.18 -8.81 -6.80
N ARG A 71 -15.66 -7.63 -6.42
CA ARG A 71 -15.08 -7.35 -5.11
C ARG A 71 -13.85 -8.19 -4.75
N PHE A 72 -13.11 -8.67 -5.74
CA PHE A 72 -11.79 -9.25 -5.52
C PHE A 72 -10.79 -8.18 -5.09
N ILE A 73 -10.95 -6.98 -5.66
CA ILE A 73 -10.16 -5.80 -5.32
C ILE A 73 -11.13 -4.71 -4.84
N GLN A 74 -10.91 -4.17 -3.66
CA GLN A 74 -11.76 -3.17 -3.04
C GLN A 74 -10.93 -2.08 -2.38
N SER A 75 -11.39 -0.83 -2.47
CA SER A 75 -10.86 0.23 -1.63
C SER A 75 -11.27 0.04 -0.17
N LEU A 76 -10.34 0.31 0.75
CA LEU A 76 -10.69 0.44 2.16
C LEU A 76 -11.56 1.69 2.37
N ALA A 77 -12.67 1.50 3.09
CA ALA A 77 -13.55 2.59 3.47
C ALA A 77 -13.09 3.27 4.77
N ASN A 78 -13.57 4.50 5.00
CA ASN A 78 -13.38 5.25 6.25
C ASN A 78 -11.90 5.48 6.62
N VAL A 79 -11.05 5.65 5.61
CA VAL A 79 -9.64 5.95 5.82
C VAL A 79 -9.45 7.42 6.18
N ASN A 80 -8.65 7.69 7.19
CA ASN A 80 -8.24 9.06 7.50
C ASN A 80 -7.18 9.52 6.49
N THR A 81 -7.60 10.34 5.54
CA THR A 81 -6.73 10.85 4.46
C THR A 81 -5.60 11.75 4.97
N GLY A 82 -5.73 12.33 6.17
CA GLY A 82 -4.67 13.12 6.80
C GLY A 82 -3.40 12.31 7.07
N PHE A 83 -3.53 10.99 7.24
CA PHE A 83 -2.39 10.10 7.46
C PHE A 83 -1.64 9.72 6.18
N LEU A 84 -2.19 9.99 5.01
CA LEU A 84 -1.53 9.66 3.73
C LEU A 84 -0.22 10.41 3.49
N ARG A 85 0.00 11.51 4.21
CA ARG A 85 1.25 12.27 4.16
C ARG A 85 2.38 11.65 4.98
N ILE A 86 2.07 10.70 5.86
CA ILE A 86 3.05 10.04 6.72
C ILE A 86 3.71 8.92 5.93
N ARG A 87 5.03 9.02 5.77
CA ARG A 87 5.85 7.99 5.15
C ARG A 87 6.72 7.31 6.22
N SER A 88 6.78 6.00 6.18
CA SER A 88 7.60 5.23 7.12
C SER A 88 9.07 5.65 7.09
N ARG A 89 9.59 6.02 5.92
CA ARG A 89 10.97 6.52 5.79
C ARG A 89 11.19 7.78 6.60
N ASP A 90 10.28 8.76 6.51
CA ASP A 90 10.38 10.01 7.25
C ASP A 90 10.35 9.77 8.77
N VAL A 91 9.56 8.79 9.21
CA VAL A 91 9.50 8.38 10.63
C VAL A 91 10.83 7.78 11.08
N LEU A 92 11.39 6.86 10.29
CA LEU A 92 12.69 6.24 10.57
C LEU A 92 13.81 7.27 10.63
N ASP A 93 13.90 8.15 9.64
CA ASP A 93 14.91 9.20 9.57
C ASP A 93 14.87 10.11 10.83
N ARG A 94 13.67 10.41 11.33
CA ARG A 94 13.51 11.17 12.59
C ARG A 94 13.93 10.38 13.82
N ILE A 95 13.60 9.10 13.89
CA ILE A 95 14.05 8.23 14.99
C ILE A 95 15.57 8.18 15.02
N GLU A 96 16.20 7.93 13.89
CA GLU A 96 17.66 7.88 13.73
C GLU A 96 18.31 9.24 14.06
N ALA A 97 17.66 10.33 13.68
CA ALA A 97 18.12 11.69 14.00
C ALA A 97 17.89 12.10 15.48
N GLY A 98 17.16 11.32 16.27
CA GLY A 98 16.78 11.67 17.64
C GLY A 98 15.75 12.79 17.72
N ASP A 99 15.04 13.05 16.63
CA ASP A 99 13.97 14.06 16.55
C ASP A 99 12.67 13.49 17.11
N ALA A 100 12.31 13.87 18.33
CA ALA A 100 11.12 13.39 19.04
C ALA A 100 9.79 13.65 18.30
N SER A 101 9.79 14.44 17.24
CA SER A 101 8.57 14.72 16.46
C SER A 101 8.00 13.47 15.77
N TRP A 102 8.78 12.39 15.63
CA TRP A 102 8.28 11.12 15.10
C TRP A 102 7.13 10.54 15.95
N GLU A 103 7.11 10.81 17.25
CA GLU A 103 6.08 10.31 18.15
C GLU A 103 4.65 10.78 17.77
N LYS A 104 4.56 11.92 17.09
CA LYS A 104 3.28 12.45 16.59
C LYS A 104 2.79 11.78 15.31
N LEU A 105 3.66 11.04 14.64
CA LEU A 105 3.39 10.37 13.35
C LEU A 105 3.02 8.91 13.51
N VAL A 106 3.08 8.38 14.74
CA VAL A 106 2.89 6.97 15.05
C VAL A 106 1.85 6.84 16.17
N PRO A 107 0.98 5.82 16.13
CA PRO A 107 0.03 5.58 17.22
C PRO A 107 0.73 5.48 18.58
N PRO A 108 0.17 6.05 19.66
CA PRO A 108 0.82 6.07 20.98
C PRO A 108 1.28 4.69 21.48
N VAL A 109 0.47 3.66 21.26
CA VAL A 109 0.82 2.28 21.66
C VAL A 109 2.10 1.82 20.96
N ILE A 110 2.26 2.17 19.67
CA ILE A 110 3.46 1.80 18.90
C ILE A 110 4.67 2.61 19.36
N VAL A 111 4.48 3.90 19.72
CA VAL A 111 5.55 4.71 20.31
C VAL A 111 6.11 4.04 21.58
N GLU A 112 5.22 3.56 22.45
CA GLU A 112 5.62 2.85 23.68
C GLU A 112 6.40 1.57 23.38
N VAL A 113 5.95 0.79 22.38
CA VAL A 113 6.65 -0.44 21.97
C VAL A 113 8.05 -0.12 21.44
N ILE A 114 8.18 0.87 20.56
CA ILE A 114 9.47 1.27 19.99
C ILE A 114 10.45 1.67 21.10
N LYS A 115 10.00 2.46 22.06
CA LYS A 115 10.83 2.91 23.20
C LYS A 115 11.20 1.76 24.13
N ARG A 116 10.24 0.92 24.49
CA ARG A 116 10.46 -0.21 25.40
C ARG A 116 11.41 -1.25 24.83
N GLU A 117 11.18 -1.61 23.58
CA GLU A 117 11.95 -2.65 22.89
C GLU A 117 13.21 -2.10 22.19
N LYS A 118 13.45 -0.78 22.28
CA LYS A 118 14.59 -0.07 21.65
C LYS A 118 14.71 -0.37 20.15
N LEU A 119 13.59 -0.31 19.46
CA LEU A 119 13.55 -0.61 18.02
C LEU A 119 14.09 0.56 17.21
N PHE A 120 14.55 0.27 16.00
CA PHE A 120 15.02 1.25 15.01
C PHE A 120 16.12 2.19 15.51
N GLY A 121 16.97 1.69 16.39
CA GLY A 121 18.07 2.50 16.96
C GLY A 121 17.66 3.45 18.08
N TRP A 122 16.44 3.34 18.62
CA TRP A 122 16.00 4.11 19.79
C TRP A 122 16.51 3.48 21.09
N PRO A 123 17.07 4.22 22.05
CA PRO A 123 17.63 5.60 22.06
C PRO A 123 19.17 5.59 21.97
N GLU A 124 19.77 4.99 21.01
CA GLU A 124 21.24 4.83 20.90
C GLU A 124 22.02 6.18 20.84
N ARG A 125 21.66 7.09 21.73
CA ARG A 125 22.30 8.40 21.75
C ARG A 125 22.54 8.87 23.15
#